data_fb5c4f9fbdc2f03fbb2c33d12afcf84a
#
_entry.id   fb5c4f9fbdc2f03fbb2c33d12afcf84a
#
_cell.length_a   1.000
_cell.length_b   1.000
_cell.length_c   1.000
_cell.angle_alpha   90.00
_cell.angle_beta   90.00
_cell.angle_gamma   90.00
#
_symmetry.space_group_name_H-M   'P 1'
#
loop_
_entity.id
_entity.type
_entity.pdbx_description
1 polymer ?
#
loop_
_entity_poly.entity_id
_entity_poly.type
_entity_poly.pdbx_seq_one_letter_code
_entity_poly.pdbx_strand_id
1 'polypeptide(L)'
;MGSGASAVEAKEKIAAASDDEIKACIANLSADQRAKLVNAMQLAKSGGGSGGGSSLKKLRIDAVDIAGKRIFMRCDFNVPQDKADPSKITNTQRIDAALPTIIHALQKGCKSVVLCSHLGRPDGNCVEKFSLAPVAKCLEEKLSAAASFTVPVKLLGAGGRFDTKEVEDECASPANGSVFLLENCRFALEEEGKGVDKDGNKVKADKDAIKAFRASIAKLADIFCSDAFGTAHRDHSSMMGDGFPIKCSGFLVAKELEAFGQVLDNPARPLLAILGGAKVSDKIQLIKNLLDKVDMMIVGGGMAFTFLKVINGVNIGGSLFDEEGAKIVQEIMEKAKEKSVEIILPCDFVVSSKFGEDGEIKNADMESGIPDGFMGLDCGPKSIEANAAAVAKAKTIIWNGPMGVFEMASFEAGTKTLMDNVVEATKGKVVSVIGGGDTATACKKYGTEDKVTHCSTGGGASLELLEGKDLPGVKALDEA
;
A
#
# COMPACT_ATOMS: atom_id res chain seq x y z
N MET A 1 -22.10 18.46 46.30
CA MET A 1 -21.76 19.66 45.53
C MET A 1 -20.25 19.61 45.27
N GLY A 2 -19.84 19.08 44.18
CA GLY A 2 -18.43 19.01 43.74
C GLY A 2 -18.30 19.88 42.48
N SER A 3 -17.58 20.99 42.59
CA SER A 3 -17.30 21.94 41.54
C SER A 3 -16.49 21.26 40.44
N GLY A 4 -17.07 21.11 39.25
CA GLY A 4 -16.34 20.70 38.04
C GLY A 4 -15.41 21.83 37.63
N ALA A 5 -14.12 21.67 37.90
CA ALA A 5 -13.09 22.45 37.22
C ALA A 5 -13.21 22.22 35.71
N SER A 6 -13.19 23.30 34.91
CA SER A 6 -13.32 23.18 33.47
C SER A 6 -12.10 22.45 32.89
N ALA A 7 -12.26 21.76 31.77
CA ALA A 7 -11.16 21.08 31.07
C ALA A 7 -10.00 22.04 30.70
N VAL A 8 -10.28 23.33 30.63
CA VAL A 8 -9.30 24.41 30.38
C VAL A 8 -8.42 24.65 31.61
N GLU A 9 -9.01 24.74 32.83
CA GLU A 9 -8.23 24.91 34.08
C GLU A 9 -7.34 23.66 34.37
N ALA A 10 -7.80 22.45 34.02
CA ALA A 10 -7.01 21.25 34.16
C ALA A 10 -5.79 21.24 33.20
N LYS A 11 -5.98 21.72 31.96
CA LYS A 11 -4.90 21.88 30.99
C LYS A 11 -3.84 22.88 31.44
N GLU A 12 -4.27 24.02 31.97
CA GLU A 12 -3.36 25.08 32.45
C GLU A 12 -2.55 24.62 33.69
N LYS A 13 -3.14 23.85 34.61
CA LYS A 13 -2.45 23.30 35.77
C LYS A 13 -1.43 22.24 35.38
N ILE A 14 -1.71 21.38 34.36
CA ILE A 14 -0.76 20.40 33.87
C ILE A 14 0.40 21.06 33.10
N ALA A 15 0.13 22.14 32.37
CA ALA A 15 1.16 22.88 31.64
C ALA A 15 2.10 23.70 32.57
N ALA A 16 1.66 24.01 33.79
CA ALA A 16 2.43 24.75 34.81
C ALA A 16 3.19 23.83 35.80
N ALA A 17 2.92 22.53 35.81
CA ALA A 17 3.54 21.59 36.73
C ALA A 17 4.98 21.21 36.29
N SER A 18 5.89 21.14 37.26
CA SER A 18 7.26 20.68 37.01
C SER A 18 7.31 19.17 36.71
N ASP A 19 8.37 18.73 36.02
CA ASP A 19 8.58 17.30 35.70
C ASP A 19 8.58 16.40 36.94
N ASP A 20 9.03 16.91 38.07
CA ASP A 20 9.09 16.15 39.33
C ASP A 20 7.72 16.02 40.00
N GLU A 21 6.86 17.04 39.90
CA GLU A 21 5.46 16.97 40.35
C GLU A 21 4.65 16.01 39.49
N ILE A 22 4.89 16.00 38.19
CA ILE A 22 4.25 15.05 37.24
C ILE A 22 4.70 13.62 37.56
N LYS A 23 6.00 13.37 37.78
CA LYS A 23 6.53 12.05 38.15
C LYS A 23 5.98 11.54 39.48
N ALA A 24 5.88 12.41 40.48
CA ALA A 24 5.31 12.08 41.80
C ALA A 24 3.82 11.71 41.68
N CYS A 25 3.07 12.43 40.86
CA CYS A 25 1.66 12.15 40.61
C CYS A 25 1.47 10.79 39.91
N ILE A 26 2.30 10.48 38.91
CA ILE A 26 2.26 9.21 38.16
C ILE A 26 2.67 8.04 39.06
N ALA A 27 3.62 8.22 39.98
CA ALA A 27 4.07 7.19 40.89
C ALA A 27 2.97 6.69 41.84
N ASN A 28 2.03 7.55 42.20
CA ASN A 28 0.92 7.25 43.11
C ASN A 28 -0.32 6.63 42.40
N LEU A 29 -0.32 6.48 41.09
CA LEU A 29 -1.41 5.86 40.34
C LEU A 29 -1.31 4.32 40.37
N SER A 30 -2.47 3.64 40.47
CA SER A 30 -2.55 2.20 40.26
C SER A 30 -2.18 1.83 38.82
N ALA A 31 -1.82 0.55 38.56
CA ALA A 31 -1.50 0.07 37.22
C ALA A 31 -2.63 0.37 36.20
N ASP A 32 -3.89 0.22 36.61
CA ASP A 32 -5.07 0.48 35.79
C ASP A 32 -5.25 2.01 35.50
N GLN A 33 -4.95 2.85 36.49
CA GLN A 33 -4.99 4.30 36.33
C GLN A 33 -3.84 4.82 35.45
N ARG A 34 -2.65 4.21 35.53
CA ARG A 34 -1.51 4.53 34.63
C ARG A 34 -1.85 4.16 33.19
N ALA A 35 -2.45 3.00 32.95
CA ALA A 35 -2.89 2.59 31.62
C ALA A 35 -3.94 3.54 31.04
N LYS A 36 -4.92 3.98 31.86
CA LYS A 36 -5.91 4.98 31.46
C LYS A 36 -5.31 6.35 31.19
N LEU A 37 -4.30 6.76 31.97
CA LEU A 37 -3.60 8.04 31.78
C LEU A 37 -2.77 8.03 30.49
N VAL A 38 -2.05 6.94 30.22
CA VAL A 38 -1.29 6.75 28.97
C VAL A 38 -2.21 6.79 27.77
N ASN A 39 -3.36 6.09 27.82
CA ASN A 39 -4.37 6.14 26.77
C ASN A 39 -4.96 7.55 26.60
N ALA A 40 -5.23 8.28 27.70
CA ALA A 40 -5.75 9.64 27.64
C ALA A 40 -4.70 10.65 27.11
N MET A 41 -3.41 10.45 27.43
CA MET A 41 -2.31 11.25 26.88
C MET A 41 -2.07 10.97 25.39
N GLN A 42 -2.23 9.73 24.94
CA GLN A 42 -2.21 9.37 23.52
C GLN A 42 -3.40 9.99 22.76
N LEU A 43 -4.61 9.94 23.32
CA LEU A 43 -5.79 10.61 22.77
C LEU A 43 -5.67 12.15 22.77
N ALA A 44 -5.00 12.75 23.73
CA ALA A 44 -4.78 14.20 23.80
C ALA A 44 -3.70 14.68 22.81
N LYS A 45 -2.69 13.86 22.49
CA LYS A 45 -1.72 14.14 21.44
C LYS A 45 -2.35 14.07 20.03
N SER A 46 -3.38 13.26 19.83
CA SER A 46 -4.11 13.17 18.57
C SER A 46 -5.16 14.29 18.35
N GLY A 47 -5.37 15.18 19.32
CA GLY A 47 -6.42 16.21 19.31
C GLY A 47 -5.99 17.65 19.01
N GLY A 48 -4.78 17.89 18.52
CA GLY A 48 -4.28 19.26 18.30
C GLY A 48 -3.56 19.45 16.99
N GLY A 49 -4.30 19.66 15.90
CA GLY A 49 -3.73 20.04 14.60
C GLY A 49 -4.70 19.82 13.47
N SER A 50 -5.36 20.86 12.99
CA SER A 50 -6.16 20.87 11.76
C SER A 50 -5.25 20.65 10.54
N GLY A 51 -5.26 19.46 10.00
CA GLY A 51 -4.57 19.05 8.78
C GLY A 51 -4.68 17.54 8.69
N GLY A 52 -5.79 17.04 8.10
CA GLY A 52 -6.16 15.63 8.13
C GLY A 52 -5.23 14.75 7.30
N GLY A 53 -4.19 14.21 7.92
CA GLY A 53 -3.42 13.07 7.43
C GLY A 53 -2.99 12.25 8.64
N SER A 54 -3.27 10.95 8.65
CA SER A 54 -2.71 10.03 9.63
C SER A 54 -1.19 10.07 9.51
N SER A 55 -0.48 10.23 10.65
CA SER A 55 0.98 10.17 10.66
C SER A 55 1.46 8.85 10.03
N LEU A 56 2.47 8.92 9.16
CA LEU A 56 3.11 7.74 8.57
C LEU A 56 4.19 7.16 9.49
N LYS A 57 4.52 7.81 10.61
CA LYS A 57 5.47 7.34 11.60
C LYS A 57 4.78 6.41 12.59
N LYS A 58 4.84 5.12 12.31
CA LYS A 58 4.19 4.09 13.13
C LYS A 58 5.20 3.29 13.95
N LEU A 59 4.77 2.81 15.11
CA LEU A 59 5.55 1.92 15.96
C LEU A 59 6.02 0.71 15.14
N ARG A 60 7.33 0.45 15.14
CA ARG A 60 7.94 -0.67 14.42
C ARG A 60 8.17 -1.85 15.35
N ILE A 61 8.11 -3.06 14.81
CA ILE A 61 8.33 -4.29 15.58
C ILE A 61 9.70 -4.34 16.28
N ASP A 62 10.73 -3.74 15.70
CA ASP A 62 12.08 -3.69 16.28
C ASP A 62 12.21 -2.71 17.46
N ALA A 63 11.22 -1.84 17.68
CA ALA A 63 11.11 -0.96 18.85
C ALA A 63 10.23 -1.55 19.98
N VAL A 64 9.66 -2.75 19.79
CA VAL A 64 8.80 -3.42 20.76
C VAL A 64 9.56 -4.52 21.48
N ASP A 65 9.38 -4.66 22.81
CA ASP A 65 9.87 -5.83 23.55
C ASP A 65 8.97 -7.04 23.27
N ILE A 66 9.45 -7.92 22.38
CA ILE A 66 8.74 -9.10 21.91
C ILE A 66 9.23 -10.41 22.51
N ALA A 67 10.25 -10.37 23.40
CA ALA A 67 10.80 -11.56 24.03
C ALA A 67 9.73 -12.29 24.87
N GLY A 68 9.55 -13.58 24.62
CA GLY A 68 8.53 -14.40 25.28
C GLY A 68 7.08 -14.06 24.97
N LYS A 69 6.82 -13.15 24.02
CA LYS A 69 5.46 -12.75 23.58
C LYS A 69 4.99 -13.56 22.39
N ARG A 70 3.69 -13.77 22.29
CA ARG A 70 3.03 -14.32 21.13
C ARG A 70 2.69 -13.16 20.17
N ILE A 71 3.04 -13.30 18.89
CA ILE A 71 2.87 -12.23 17.91
C ILE A 71 1.86 -12.68 16.86
N PHE A 72 0.73 -11.99 16.74
CA PHE A 72 -0.14 -12.11 15.58
C PHE A 72 0.40 -11.23 14.46
N MET A 73 0.76 -11.82 13.32
CA MET A 73 1.35 -11.11 12.19
C MET A 73 0.47 -11.22 10.96
N ARG A 74 -0.09 -10.10 10.51
CA ARG A 74 -0.86 -10.03 9.25
C ARG A 74 0.08 -9.86 8.08
N CYS A 75 0.18 -10.89 7.25
CA CYS A 75 1.00 -10.93 6.04
C CYS A 75 0.16 -10.90 4.77
N ASP A 76 0.77 -10.61 3.63
CA ASP A 76 0.15 -10.76 2.32
C ASP A 76 0.76 -11.94 1.56
N PHE A 77 0.18 -13.13 1.74
CA PHE A 77 0.54 -14.36 1.03
C PHE A 77 -0.42 -14.68 -0.12
N ASN A 78 -1.06 -13.66 -0.67
CA ASN A 78 -1.91 -13.81 -1.86
C ASN A 78 -1.03 -14.01 -3.12
N VAL A 79 -0.35 -15.15 -3.15
CA VAL A 79 0.59 -15.53 -4.21
C VAL A 79 -0.14 -16.08 -5.44
N PRO A 80 0.41 -15.88 -6.66
CA PRO A 80 -0.13 -16.53 -7.84
C PRO A 80 0.17 -18.03 -7.82
N GLN A 81 -0.85 -18.79 -8.19
CA GLN A 81 -0.80 -20.25 -8.29
C GLN A 81 -0.93 -20.69 -9.75
N ASP A 82 -0.42 -21.86 -10.08
CA ASP A 82 -0.64 -22.47 -11.37
C ASP A 82 -2.14 -22.72 -11.61
N LYS A 83 -2.61 -22.46 -12.82
CA LYS A 83 -4.05 -22.59 -13.14
C LYS A 83 -4.52 -24.05 -13.19
N ALA A 84 -3.64 -24.97 -13.56
CA ALA A 84 -3.93 -26.39 -13.66
C ALA A 84 -3.70 -27.12 -12.34
N ASP A 85 -2.75 -26.63 -11.53
CA ASP A 85 -2.40 -27.19 -10.22
C ASP A 85 -2.28 -26.07 -9.17
N PRO A 86 -3.36 -25.72 -8.46
CA PRO A 86 -3.33 -24.68 -7.43
C PRO A 86 -2.40 -24.96 -6.25
N SER A 87 -1.90 -26.19 -6.10
CA SER A 87 -0.88 -26.49 -5.07
C SER A 87 0.49 -25.91 -5.42
N LYS A 88 0.71 -25.53 -6.68
CA LYS A 88 1.98 -25.01 -7.19
C LYS A 88 1.98 -23.48 -7.21
N ILE A 89 2.80 -22.88 -6.36
CA ILE A 89 3.04 -21.43 -6.33
C ILE A 89 3.99 -21.05 -7.47
N THR A 90 3.59 -20.09 -8.31
CA THR A 90 4.38 -19.65 -9.48
C THR A 90 5.27 -18.44 -9.20
N ASN A 91 5.00 -17.68 -8.11
CA ASN A 91 5.83 -16.57 -7.66
C ASN A 91 5.75 -16.45 -6.13
N THR A 92 6.89 -16.44 -5.47
CA THR A 92 7.02 -16.43 -4.01
C THR A 92 7.36 -15.07 -3.42
N GLN A 93 7.47 -14.02 -4.23
CA GLN A 93 7.94 -12.69 -3.83
C GLN A 93 7.24 -12.15 -2.57
N ARG A 94 5.93 -12.39 -2.41
CA ARG A 94 5.16 -11.96 -1.23
C ARG A 94 5.52 -12.72 0.04
N ILE A 95 5.85 -14.01 -0.09
CA ILE A 95 6.36 -14.81 1.02
C ILE A 95 7.76 -14.32 1.40
N ASP A 96 8.64 -14.13 0.41
CA ASP A 96 10.00 -13.65 0.61
C ASP A 96 10.04 -12.28 1.32
N ALA A 97 9.10 -11.40 0.99
CA ALA A 97 8.99 -10.06 1.59
C ALA A 97 8.63 -10.07 3.09
N ALA A 98 7.95 -11.11 3.58
CA ALA A 98 7.59 -11.24 4.99
C ALA A 98 8.69 -11.92 5.84
N LEU A 99 9.62 -12.65 5.22
CA LEU A 99 10.66 -13.40 5.96
C LEU A 99 11.47 -12.53 6.93
N PRO A 100 11.92 -11.32 6.57
CA PRO A 100 12.71 -10.50 7.48
C PRO A 100 12.00 -10.22 8.83
N THR A 101 10.69 -9.94 8.79
CA THR A 101 9.90 -9.67 9.99
C THR A 101 9.71 -10.92 10.84
N ILE A 102 9.43 -12.07 10.20
CA ILE A 102 9.28 -13.35 10.90
C ILE A 102 10.60 -13.78 11.56
N ILE A 103 11.70 -13.70 10.81
CA ILE A 103 13.04 -14.06 11.33
C ILE A 103 13.43 -13.16 12.48
N HIS A 104 13.20 -11.85 12.39
CA HIS A 104 13.46 -10.91 13.48
C HIS A 104 12.71 -11.32 14.75
N ALA A 105 11.42 -11.64 14.64
CA ALA A 105 10.62 -12.08 15.78
C ALA A 105 11.19 -13.33 16.44
N LEU A 106 11.57 -14.33 15.64
CA LEU A 106 12.19 -15.57 16.14
C LEU A 106 13.56 -15.31 16.81
N GLN A 107 14.41 -14.51 16.17
CA GLN A 107 15.73 -14.16 16.69
C GLN A 107 15.67 -13.36 17.98
N LYS A 108 14.63 -12.56 18.19
CA LYS A 108 14.37 -11.82 19.43
C LYS A 108 13.73 -12.67 20.53
N GLY A 109 13.54 -13.97 20.28
CA GLY A 109 13.04 -14.92 21.27
C GLY A 109 11.55 -14.78 21.57
N CYS A 110 10.74 -14.46 20.57
CA CYS A 110 9.28 -14.48 20.73
C CYS A 110 8.80 -15.89 21.14
N LYS A 111 7.65 -15.96 21.81
CA LYS A 111 7.04 -17.24 22.22
C LYS A 111 6.51 -17.97 20.99
N SER A 112 5.78 -17.26 20.13
CA SER A 112 5.29 -17.79 18.86
C SER A 112 4.98 -16.66 17.86
N VAL A 113 4.94 -17.01 16.57
CA VAL A 113 4.42 -16.15 15.49
C VAL A 113 3.19 -16.83 14.91
N VAL A 114 2.04 -16.16 14.99
CA VAL A 114 0.76 -16.59 14.43
C VAL A 114 0.51 -15.77 13.17
N LEU A 115 0.82 -16.35 12.02
CA LEU A 115 0.70 -15.71 10.72
C LEU A 115 -0.75 -15.79 10.22
N CYS A 116 -1.29 -14.67 9.76
CA CYS A 116 -2.60 -14.58 9.15
C CYS A 116 -2.50 -13.97 7.75
N SER A 117 -3.12 -14.58 6.78
CA SER A 117 -3.17 -14.07 5.42
C SER A 117 -4.46 -14.46 4.71
N HIS A 118 -4.66 -13.85 3.54
CA HIS A 118 -5.67 -14.24 2.58
C HIS A 118 -5.03 -14.85 1.33
N LEU A 119 -5.82 -15.63 0.60
CA LEU A 119 -5.49 -16.14 -0.74
C LEU A 119 -6.75 -16.09 -1.60
N GLY A 120 -6.67 -15.39 -2.73
CA GLY A 120 -7.79 -15.26 -3.67
C GLY A 120 -9.01 -14.53 -3.10
N ARG A 121 -10.18 -14.87 -3.66
CA ARG A 121 -11.49 -14.30 -3.29
C ARG A 121 -12.51 -15.42 -3.07
N PRO A 122 -12.51 -16.07 -1.93
CA PRO A 122 -13.46 -17.13 -1.59
C PRO A 122 -14.83 -16.61 -1.14
N ASP A 123 -14.99 -15.27 -0.99
CA ASP A 123 -16.24 -14.57 -0.69
C ASP A 123 -16.98 -15.10 0.56
N GLY A 124 -16.22 -15.45 1.62
CA GLY A 124 -16.76 -15.96 2.88
C GLY A 124 -17.03 -17.47 2.89
N ASN A 125 -16.49 -18.22 1.93
CA ASN A 125 -16.68 -19.67 1.82
C ASN A 125 -15.35 -20.42 1.97
N CYS A 126 -15.38 -21.61 2.56
CA CYS A 126 -14.25 -22.51 2.60
C CYS A 126 -14.10 -23.20 1.23
N VAL A 127 -13.11 -22.79 0.44
CA VAL A 127 -12.88 -23.29 -0.91
C VAL A 127 -11.45 -23.84 -1.00
N GLU A 128 -11.32 -25.14 -1.23
CA GLU A 128 -10.05 -25.88 -1.19
C GLU A 128 -8.93 -25.25 -2.01
N LYS A 129 -9.21 -24.79 -3.24
CA LYS A 129 -8.21 -24.12 -4.11
C LYS A 129 -7.62 -22.83 -3.51
N PHE A 130 -8.26 -22.26 -2.49
CA PHE A 130 -7.81 -21.08 -1.77
C PHE A 130 -7.27 -21.41 -0.37
N SER A 131 -7.03 -22.69 -0.06
CA SER A 131 -6.35 -23.08 1.17
C SER A 131 -4.91 -22.59 1.19
N LEU A 132 -4.44 -22.16 2.36
CA LEU A 132 -3.06 -21.75 2.59
C LEU A 132 -2.11 -22.93 2.82
N ALA A 133 -2.55 -24.18 2.69
CA ALA A 133 -1.69 -25.35 2.84
C ALA A 133 -0.44 -25.34 1.91
N PRO A 134 -0.54 -25.01 0.61
CA PRO A 134 0.65 -24.87 -0.24
C PRO A 134 1.59 -23.73 0.21
N VAL A 135 1.01 -22.66 0.75
CA VAL A 135 1.79 -21.53 1.28
C VAL A 135 2.55 -21.94 2.55
N ALA A 136 1.93 -22.71 3.45
CA ALA A 136 2.58 -23.20 4.67
C ALA A 136 3.84 -24.00 4.33
N LYS A 137 3.75 -24.93 3.37
CA LYS A 137 4.89 -25.73 2.91
C LYS A 137 5.99 -24.86 2.31
N CYS A 138 5.66 -23.97 1.39
CA CYS A 138 6.62 -23.05 0.78
C CYS A 138 7.29 -22.14 1.81
N LEU A 139 6.52 -21.62 2.78
CA LEU A 139 7.02 -20.78 3.85
C LEU A 139 7.99 -21.55 4.76
N GLU A 140 7.68 -22.80 5.13
CA GLU A 140 8.56 -23.67 5.92
C GLU A 140 9.92 -23.86 5.23
N GLU A 141 9.91 -24.19 3.95
CA GLU A 141 11.13 -24.38 3.13
C GLU A 141 11.98 -23.08 3.12
N LYS A 142 11.36 -21.94 2.81
CA LYS A 142 12.05 -20.66 2.70
C LYS A 142 12.53 -20.13 4.05
N LEU A 143 11.72 -20.25 5.08
CA LEU A 143 12.04 -19.80 6.43
C LEU A 143 13.20 -20.61 7.02
N SER A 144 13.17 -21.93 6.84
CA SER A 144 14.25 -22.84 7.27
C SER A 144 15.56 -22.55 6.53
N ALA A 145 15.49 -22.29 5.23
CA ALA A 145 16.67 -21.90 4.44
C ALA A 145 17.26 -20.56 4.90
N ALA A 146 16.42 -19.56 5.15
CA ALA A 146 16.85 -18.23 5.57
C ALA A 146 17.36 -18.21 7.04
N ALA A 147 16.76 -19.00 7.93
CA ALA A 147 17.17 -19.12 9.33
C ALA A 147 18.42 -19.99 9.52
N SER A 148 18.82 -20.81 8.52
CA SER A 148 19.89 -21.79 8.59
C SER A 148 19.66 -22.92 9.62
N PHE A 149 18.39 -23.12 10.04
CA PHE A 149 17.92 -24.26 10.84
C PHE A 149 16.45 -24.55 10.52
N THR A 150 15.98 -25.74 10.84
CA THR A 150 14.59 -26.13 10.57
C THR A 150 13.62 -25.32 11.42
N VAL A 151 12.68 -24.63 10.76
CA VAL A 151 11.58 -23.87 11.38
C VAL A 151 10.27 -24.48 10.88
N PRO A 152 9.64 -25.39 11.63
CA PRO A 152 8.37 -25.97 11.23
C PRO A 152 7.26 -24.91 11.16
N VAL A 153 6.43 -24.98 10.13
CA VAL A 153 5.24 -24.13 9.98
C VAL A 153 3.99 -25.00 10.07
N LYS A 154 3.24 -24.87 11.18
CA LYS A 154 2.00 -25.62 11.39
C LYS A 154 0.81 -24.82 10.86
N LEU A 155 0.06 -25.40 9.91
CA LEU A 155 -1.22 -24.83 9.45
C LEU A 155 -2.30 -25.11 10.49
N LEU A 156 -3.02 -24.07 10.95
CA LEU A 156 -4.12 -24.17 11.89
C LEU A 156 -5.45 -23.83 11.21
N GLY A 157 -6.50 -24.60 11.52
CA GLY A 157 -7.82 -24.46 10.91
C GLY A 157 -7.92 -25.03 9.49
N ALA A 158 -7.04 -25.98 9.13
CA ALA A 158 -6.92 -26.52 7.78
C ALA A 158 -8.29 -26.96 7.19
N GLY A 159 -8.57 -26.49 5.97
CA GLY A 159 -9.80 -26.80 5.24
C GLY A 159 -11.05 -26.09 5.76
N GLY A 160 -10.94 -25.23 6.78
CA GLY A 160 -12.08 -24.54 7.39
C GLY A 160 -11.74 -23.17 7.95
N ARG A 161 -12.45 -22.76 8.96
CA ARG A 161 -12.23 -21.51 9.68
C ARG A 161 -11.19 -21.72 10.80
N PHE A 162 -10.44 -20.67 11.11
CA PHE A 162 -9.43 -20.71 12.19
C PHE A 162 -9.98 -20.16 13.54
N ASP A 163 -11.12 -19.51 13.55
CA ASP A 163 -11.74 -18.94 14.76
C ASP A 163 -12.48 -20.02 15.59
N THR A 164 -11.77 -21.09 15.88
CA THR A 164 -12.26 -22.25 16.64
C THR A 164 -11.55 -22.38 17.98
N LYS A 165 -12.18 -23.12 18.91
CA LYS A 165 -11.59 -23.35 20.23
C LYS A 165 -10.27 -24.11 20.14
N GLU A 166 -10.14 -25.05 19.21
CA GLU A 166 -8.93 -25.83 19.00
C GLU A 166 -7.75 -24.94 18.60
N VAL A 167 -7.98 -23.98 17.70
CA VAL A 167 -6.95 -23.00 17.27
C VAL A 167 -6.59 -22.05 18.43
N GLU A 168 -7.58 -21.58 19.20
CA GLU A 168 -7.35 -20.76 20.39
C GLU A 168 -6.47 -21.49 21.41
N ASP A 169 -6.78 -22.77 21.70
CA ASP A 169 -6.04 -23.58 22.67
C ASP A 169 -4.60 -23.85 22.21
N GLU A 170 -4.37 -24.13 20.93
CA GLU A 170 -3.04 -24.30 20.34
C GLU A 170 -2.20 -23.03 20.45
N CYS A 171 -2.81 -21.87 20.20
CA CYS A 171 -2.14 -20.57 20.30
C CYS A 171 -1.94 -20.10 21.75
N ALA A 172 -2.68 -20.64 22.73
CA ALA A 172 -2.60 -20.21 24.13
C ALA A 172 -1.29 -20.64 24.80
N SER A 173 -0.79 -21.83 24.49
CA SER A 173 0.41 -22.40 25.15
C SER A 173 1.39 -23.04 24.16
N PRO A 174 1.90 -22.28 23.18
CA PRO A 174 2.83 -22.82 22.19
C PRO A 174 4.20 -23.12 22.78
N ALA A 175 4.97 -23.99 22.13
CA ALA A 175 6.42 -24.10 22.39
C ALA A 175 7.13 -22.80 21.99
N ASN A 176 8.31 -22.54 22.59
CA ASN A 176 9.10 -21.36 22.24
C ASN A 176 9.54 -21.41 20.77
N GLY A 177 9.34 -20.31 20.06
CA GLY A 177 9.71 -20.19 18.65
C GLY A 177 8.76 -20.92 17.69
N SER A 178 7.54 -21.29 18.12
CA SER A 178 6.53 -21.88 17.24
C SER A 178 6.09 -20.91 16.15
N VAL A 179 5.96 -21.42 14.93
CA VAL A 179 5.37 -20.67 13.79
C VAL A 179 4.08 -21.36 13.34
N PHE A 180 2.99 -20.63 13.45
CA PHE A 180 1.69 -21.05 12.99
C PHE A 180 1.27 -20.24 11.78
N LEU A 181 0.68 -20.87 10.78
CA LEU A 181 -0.06 -20.19 9.72
C LEU A 181 -1.53 -20.53 9.92
N LEU A 182 -2.37 -19.51 10.06
CA LEU A 182 -3.81 -19.69 10.08
C LEU A 182 -4.32 -19.98 8.67
N GLU A 183 -5.39 -20.75 8.55
CA GLU A 183 -6.08 -20.92 7.28
C GLU A 183 -6.65 -19.58 6.77
N ASN A 184 -6.94 -19.51 5.48
CA ASN A 184 -7.34 -18.30 4.77
C ASN A 184 -8.40 -17.49 5.52
N CYS A 185 -8.04 -16.28 5.96
CA CYS A 185 -8.92 -15.42 6.75
C CYS A 185 -10.22 -15.06 6.01
N ARG A 186 -10.21 -15.06 4.66
CA ARG A 186 -11.39 -14.79 3.83
C ARG A 186 -12.37 -15.97 3.73
N PHE A 187 -12.09 -17.10 4.38
CA PHE A 187 -13.09 -18.14 4.58
C PHE A 187 -14.18 -17.71 5.58
N ALA A 188 -13.87 -16.74 6.42
CA ALA A 188 -14.84 -16.10 7.29
C ALA A 188 -15.52 -14.91 6.58
N LEU A 189 -16.84 -14.89 6.56
CA LEU A 189 -17.63 -13.78 6.02
C LEU A 189 -17.32 -12.47 6.75
N GLU A 190 -17.03 -12.57 8.05
CA GLU A 190 -16.72 -11.47 8.96
C GLU A 190 -15.38 -10.80 8.68
N GLU A 191 -14.50 -11.44 7.89
CA GLU A 191 -13.23 -10.83 7.48
C GLU A 191 -13.46 -9.59 6.61
N GLU A 192 -14.22 -9.74 5.52
CA GLU A 192 -14.54 -8.66 4.59
C GLU A 192 -15.89 -7.98 4.90
N GLY A 193 -16.67 -8.52 5.84
CA GLY A 193 -18.00 -8.05 6.21
C GLY A 193 -19.07 -8.28 5.14
N LYS A 194 -18.71 -8.93 4.04
CA LYS A 194 -19.58 -9.27 2.91
C LYS A 194 -19.04 -10.47 2.13
N GLY A 195 -19.92 -11.14 1.42
CA GLY A 195 -19.56 -12.29 0.60
C GLY A 195 -20.75 -12.78 -0.22
N VAL A 196 -20.74 -14.07 -0.54
CA VAL A 196 -21.86 -14.74 -1.23
C VAL A 196 -22.28 -16.00 -0.46
N ASP A 197 -23.57 -16.29 -0.47
CA ASP A 197 -24.09 -17.55 0.08
C ASP A 197 -23.90 -18.70 -0.93
N LYS A 198 -24.38 -19.91 -0.55
CA LYS A 198 -24.28 -21.11 -1.39
C LYS A 198 -25.07 -21.01 -2.68
N ASP A 199 -26.04 -20.10 -2.75
CA ASP A 199 -26.90 -19.86 -3.92
C ASP A 199 -26.36 -18.74 -4.79
N GLY A 200 -25.21 -18.11 -4.43
CA GLY A 200 -24.56 -17.03 -5.14
C GLY A 200 -25.13 -15.63 -4.84
N ASN A 201 -26.01 -15.50 -3.85
CA ASN A 201 -26.56 -14.21 -3.45
C ASN A 201 -25.56 -13.45 -2.59
N LYS A 202 -25.49 -12.12 -2.76
CA LYS A 202 -24.68 -11.25 -1.91
C LYS A 202 -25.22 -11.20 -0.50
N VAL A 203 -24.36 -11.49 0.47
CA VAL A 203 -24.67 -11.44 1.90
C VAL A 203 -23.73 -10.49 2.61
N LYS A 204 -24.18 -9.98 3.76
CA LYS A 204 -23.37 -9.15 4.66
C LYS A 204 -23.29 -9.82 6.01
N ALA A 205 -22.12 -9.74 6.63
CA ALA A 205 -21.96 -10.18 8.01
C ALA A 205 -22.65 -9.19 8.96
N ASP A 206 -23.21 -9.73 10.03
CA ASP A 206 -23.72 -8.93 11.13
C ASP A 206 -22.58 -8.20 11.86
N LYS A 207 -22.84 -7.01 12.38
CA LYS A 207 -21.82 -6.20 13.07
C LYS A 207 -21.32 -6.84 14.36
N ASP A 208 -22.18 -7.53 15.09
CA ASP A 208 -21.78 -8.23 16.30
C ASP A 208 -20.97 -9.49 15.98
N ALA A 209 -21.28 -10.17 14.87
CA ALA A 209 -20.47 -11.28 14.36
C ALA A 209 -19.06 -10.79 13.94
N ILE A 210 -18.95 -9.66 13.25
CA ILE A 210 -17.65 -9.04 12.92
C ILE A 210 -16.85 -8.71 14.19
N LYS A 211 -17.51 -8.12 15.20
CA LYS A 211 -16.88 -7.80 16.48
C LYS A 211 -16.43 -9.06 17.23
N ALA A 212 -17.24 -10.11 17.22
CA ALA A 212 -16.89 -11.39 17.83
C ALA A 212 -15.70 -12.05 17.12
N PHE A 213 -15.66 -11.99 15.79
CA PHE A 213 -14.53 -12.50 14.99
C PHE A 213 -13.24 -11.73 15.27
N ARG A 214 -13.26 -10.40 15.34
CA ARG A 214 -12.10 -9.58 15.74
C ARG A 214 -11.64 -9.93 17.17
N ALA A 215 -12.57 -10.14 18.09
CA ALA A 215 -12.24 -10.56 19.45
C ALA A 215 -11.62 -11.98 19.51
N SER A 216 -12.02 -12.90 18.62
CA SER A 216 -11.39 -14.23 18.54
C SER A 216 -9.94 -14.12 18.05
N ILE A 217 -9.66 -13.26 17.08
CA ILE A 217 -8.30 -12.98 16.60
C ILE A 217 -7.41 -12.46 17.75
N ALA A 218 -7.92 -11.54 18.56
CA ALA A 218 -7.17 -10.95 19.67
C ALA A 218 -6.72 -11.95 20.75
N LYS A 219 -7.40 -13.11 20.87
CA LYS A 219 -7.01 -14.16 21.81
C LYS A 219 -5.79 -14.98 21.37
N LEU A 220 -5.46 -14.96 20.08
CA LEU A 220 -4.43 -15.80 19.50
C LEU A 220 -3.01 -15.35 19.87
N ALA A 221 -2.83 -14.07 20.28
CA ALA A 221 -1.51 -13.52 20.57
C ALA A 221 -1.57 -12.32 21.53
N ASP A 222 -0.40 -11.78 21.87
CA ASP A 222 -0.25 -10.67 22.82
C ASP A 222 0.03 -9.33 22.11
N ILE A 223 0.61 -9.39 20.90
CA ILE A 223 1.01 -8.23 20.08
C ILE A 223 0.48 -8.42 18.66
N PHE A 224 -0.06 -7.34 18.09
CA PHE A 224 -0.43 -7.27 16.68
C PHE A 224 0.69 -6.65 15.85
N CYS A 225 1.08 -7.31 14.77
CA CYS A 225 2.04 -6.80 13.79
C CYS A 225 1.42 -6.81 12.39
N SER A 226 1.32 -5.64 11.75
CA SER A 226 0.89 -5.55 10.36
C SER A 226 2.09 -5.56 9.43
N ASP A 227 2.17 -6.56 8.56
CA ASP A 227 3.20 -6.67 7.52
C ASP A 227 2.59 -6.91 6.13
N ALA A 228 1.39 -6.33 5.90
CA ALA A 228 0.57 -6.50 4.72
C ALA A 228 0.13 -5.15 4.13
N PHE A 229 1.08 -4.35 3.64
CA PHE A 229 0.79 -3.02 3.10
C PHE A 229 -0.22 -3.06 1.95
N GLY A 230 -0.13 -4.05 1.05
CA GLY A 230 -1.05 -4.20 -0.08
C GLY A 230 -2.53 -4.29 0.28
N THR A 231 -2.86 -4.66 1.52
CA THR A 231 -4.24 -4.73 2.05
C THR A 231 -4.56 -3.63 3.06
N ALA A 232 -3.63 -2.74 3.36
CA ALA A 232 -3.78 -1.70 4.39
C ALA A 232 -4.91 -0.68 4.10
N HIS A 233 -5.35 -0.58 2.85
CA HIS A 233 -6.47 0.26 2.42
C HIS A 233 -7.86 -0.37 2.71
N ARG A 234 -7.90 -1.54 3.32
CA ARG A 234 -9.13 -2.26 3.69
C ARG A 234 -9.28 -2.32 5.21
N ASP A 235 -10.50 -2.12 5.70
CA ASP A 235 -10.88 -2.27 7.10
C ASP A 235 -11.27 -3.72 7.46
N HIS A 236 -10.65 -4.69 6.77
CA HIS A 236 -10.88 -6.11 7.02
C HIS A 236 -10.51 -6.47 8.46
N SER A 237 -11.24 -7.43 9.05
CA SER A 237 -11.12 -7.74 10.48
C SER A 237 -9.71 -8.06 10.93
N SER A 238 -8.95 -8.83 10.14
CA SER A 238 -7.56 -9.19 10.46
C SER A 238 -6.56 -8.03 10.31
N MET A 239 -6.98 -6.89 9.73
CA MET A 239 -6.12 -5.72 9.51
C MET A 239 -6.15 -4.71 10.66
N MET A 240 -7.17 -4.75 11.52
CA MET A 240 -7.46 -3.67 12.46
C MET A 240 -6.74 -3.81 13.81
N GLY A 241 -6.32 -5.02 14.18
CA GLY A 241 -5.66 -5.27 15.46
C GLY A 241 -6.54 -4.94 16.68
N ASP A 242 -7.87 -5.01 16.53
CA ASP A 242 -8.80 -4.72 17.62
C ASP A 242 -8.60 -5.69 18.78
N GLY A 243 -8.53 -5.14 19.99
CA GLY A 243 -8.31 -5.92 21.22
C GLY A 243 -6.85 -6.18 21.57
N PHE A 244 -5.89 -5.88 20.71
CA PHE A 244 -4.47 -5.98 21.03
C PHE A 244 -3.97 -4.71 21.75
N PRO A 245 -3.17 -4.86 22.83
CA PRO A 245 -2.64 -3.72 23.58
C PRO A 245 -1.49 -2.99 22.87
N ILE A 246 -0.79 -3.68 21.96
CA ILE A 246 0.31 -3.14 21.15
C ILE A 246 0.06 -3.49 19.70
N LYS A 247 0.14 -2.49 18.82
CA LYS A 247 -0.10 -2.62 17.39
C LYS A 247 1.05 -1.98 16.61
N CYS A 248 1.94 -2.79 16.06
CA CYS A 248 3.14 -2.33 15.37
C CYS A 248 3.14 -2.69 13.89
N SER A 249 4.02 -2.05 13.13
CA SER A 249 4.33 -2.40 11.75
C SER A 249 5.47 -3.41 11.70
N GLY A 250 5.37 -4.38 10.78
CA GLY A 250 6.52 -5.17 10.34
C GLY A 250 7.42 -4.37 9.40
N PHE A 251 8.54 -4.97 8.99
CA PHE A 251 9.54 -4.27 8.18
C PHE A 251 9.06 -3.90 6.78
N LEU A 252 8.18 -4.72 6.16
CA LEU A 252 7.61 -4.41 4.86
C LEU A 252 6.74 -3.16 4.95
N VAL A 253 5.80 -3.13 5.88
CA VAL A 253 4.93 -1.95 6.09
C VAL A 253 5.75 -0.73 6.49
N ALA A 254 6.71 -0.88 7.40
CA ALA A 254 7.58 0.23 7.82
C ALA A 254 8.35 0.83 6.64
N LYS A 255 8.92 0.00 5.76
CA LYS A 255 9.63 0.43 4.55
C LYS A 255 8.72 1.20 3.58
N GLU A 256 7.49 0.73 3.39
CA GLU A 256 6.50 1.42 2.55
C GLU A 256 6.15 2.79 3.14
N LEU A 257 5.83 2.84 4.43
CA LEU A 257 5.47 4.10 5.12
C LEU A 257 6.63 5.10 5.13
N GLU A 258 7.86 4.64 5.34
CA GLU A 258 9.06 5.48 5.29
C GLU A 258 9.28 6.06 3.89
N ALA A 259 9.16 5.23 2.85
CA ALA A 259 9.33 5.68 1.46
C ALA A 259 8.26 6.71 1.06
N PHE A 260 6.99 6.44 1.37
CA PHE A 260 5.91 7.41 1.09
C PHE A 260 6.01 8.66 1.95
N GLY A 261 6.46 8.56 3.21
CA GLY A 261 6.72 9.71 4.08
C GLY A 261 7.77 10.66 3.50
N GLN A 262 8.84 10.13 2.89
CA GLN A 262 9.87 10.96 2.24
C GLN A 262 9.32 11.81 1.09
N VAL A 263 8.29 11.34 0.39
CA VAL A 263 7.71 12.05 -0.76
C VAL A 263 6.44 12.83 -0.45
N LEU A 264 5.72 12.50 0.63
CA LEU A 264 4.44 13.14 0.97
C LEU A 264 4.55 14.19 2.08
N ASP A 265 5.42 13.96 3.08
CA ASP A 265 5.46 14.82 4.28
C ASP A 265 6.40 16.02 4.09
N ASN A 266 7.64 15.80 3.65
CA ASN A 266 8.63 16.87 3.46
C ASN A 266 9.62 16.53 2.35
N PRO A 267 9.16 16.48 1.07
CA PRO A 267 10.01 16.11 -0.04
C PRO A 267 11.09 17.18 -0.34
N ALA A 268 12.27 16.72 -0.76
CA ALA A 268 13.25 17.59 -1.38
C ALA A 268 12.70 18.11 -2.73
N ARG A 269 12.83 19.42 -2.98
CA ARG A 269 12.25 20.05 -4.17
C ARG A 269 13.32 20.36 -5.22
N PRO A 270 12.95 20.33 -6.52
CA PRO A 270 11.61 20.12 -7.07
C PRO A 270 11.09 18.68 -6.91
N LEU A 271 9.78 18.54 -6.60
CA LEU A 271 9.04 17.27 -6.58
C LEU A 271 8.35 17.08 -7.93
N LEU A 272 8.67 15.99 -8.60
CA LEU A 272 8.07 15.58 -9.88
C LEU A 272 7.07 14.44 -9.64
N ALA A 273 5.83 14.61 -10.10
CA ALA A 273 4.90 13.51 -10.28
C ALA A 273 4.91 13.03 -11.73
N ILE A 274 4.97 11.73 -11.94
CA ILE A 274 4.84 11.09 -13.25
C ILE A 274 3.58 10.25 -13.22
N LEU A 275 2.60 10.61 -14.03
CA LEU A 275 1.31 9.97 -14.07
C LEU A 275 1.02 9.44 -15.48
N GLY A 276 0.75 8.15 -15.58
CA GLY A 276 0.32 7.49 -16.80
C GLY A 276 -0.95 6.67 -16.58
N GLY A 277 -1.40 5.99 -17.61
CA GLY A 277 -2.58 5.13 -17.56
C GLY A 277 -3.60 5.47 -18.62
N ALA A 278 -4.73 4.73 -18.62
CA ALA A 278 -5.72 4.81 -19.71
C ALA A 278 -6.66 6.02 -19.58
N LYS A 279 -7.16 6.33 -18.36
CA LYS A 279 -8.24 7.30 -18.15
C LYS A 279 -7.90 8.34 -17.08
N VAL A 280 -8.30 9.59 -17.33
CA VAL A 280 -8.21 10.70 -16.36
C VAL A 280 -9.16 10.45 -15.18
N SER A 281 -10.37 9.99 -15.46
CA SER A 281 -11.42 9.72 -14.45
C SER A 281 -10.97 8.76 -13.35
N ASP A 282 -10.12 7.78 -13.68
CA ASP A 282 -9.59 6.82 -12.71
C ASP A 282 -8.54 7.44 -11.76
N LYS A 283 -8.00 8.62 -12.09
CA LYS A 283 -6.90 9.28 -11.36
C LYS A 283 -7.22 10.69 -10.87
N ILE A 284 -8.49 11.13 -10.99
CA ILE A 284 -8.90 12.50 -10.62
C ILE A 284 -8.42 12.88 -9.22
N GLN A 285 -8.70 12.01 -8.24
CA GLN A 285 -8.37 12.29 -6.86
C GLN A 285 -6.85 12.34 -6.64
N LEU A 286 -6.12 11.45 -7.28
CA LEU A 286 -4.66 11.43 -7.26
C LEU A 286 -4.09 12.73 -7.85
N ILE A 287 -4.54 13.13 -9.05
CA ILE A 287 -4.09 14.36 -9.71
C ILE A 287 -4.37 15.57 -8.82
N LYS A 288 -5.61 15.73 -8.33
CA LYS A 288 -6.00 16.87 -7.48
C LYS A 288 -5.18 16.95 -6.19
N ASN A 289 -4.90 15.82 -5.55
CA ASN A 289 -4.09 15.79 -4.32
C ASN A 289 -2.62 16.12 -4.60
N LEU A 290 -2.06 15.58 -5.69
CA LEU A 290 -0.67 15.84 -6.05
C LEU A 290 -0.43 17.27 -6.51
N LEU A 291 -1.38 17.93 -7.19
CA LEU A 291 -1.27 19.34 -7.56
C LEU A 291 -1.06 20.29 -6.36
N ASP A 292 -1.51 19.90 -5.17
CA ASP A 292 -1.24 20.68 -3.96
C ASP A 292 0.17 20.47 -3.38
N LYS A 293 0.94 19.51 -3.93
CA LYS A 293 2.21 19.04 -3.35
C LYS A 293 3.41 19.16 -4.29
N VAL A 294 3.20 19.01 -5.62
CA VAL A 294 4.28 18.88 -6.60
C VAL A 294 4.66 20.22 -7.25
N ASP A 295 5.86 20.26 -7.82
CA ASP A 295 6.33 21.39 -8.60
C ASP A 295 6.18 21.14 -10.11
N MET A 296 6.25 19.87 -10.53
CA MET A 296 6.13 19.44 -11.92
C MET A 296 5.29 18.16 -12.00
N MET A 297 4.55 17.99 -13.08
CA MET A 297 3.75 16.80 -13.34
C MET A 297 3.82 16.39 -14.81
N ILE A 298 4.36 15.20 -15.09
CA ILE A 298 4.27 14.56 -16.40
C ILE A 298 2.94 13.80 -16.45
N VAL A 299 2.16 14.04 -17.51
CA VAL A 299 0.93 13.29 -17.81
C VAL A 299 1.15 12.53 -19.11
N GLY A 300 1.16 11.20 -19.03
CA GLY A 300 1.41 10.29 -20.14
C GLY A 300 0.37 9.19 -20.27
N GLY A 301 0.68 8.20 -21.12
CA GLY A 301 -0.24 7.11 -21.42
C GLY A 301 -1.50 7.58 -22.16
N GLY A 302 -2.51 6.71 -22.20
CA GLY A 302 -3.78 6.99 -22.91
C GLY A 302 -4.52 8.21 -22.37
N MET A 303 -4.38 8.52 -21.08
CA MET A 303 -5.02 9.70 -20.47
C MET A 303 -4.51 11.03 -21.05
N ALA A 304 -3.28 11.08 -21.56
CA ALA A 304 -2.73 12.31 -22.16
C ALA A 304 -3.54 12.77 -23.39
N PHE A 305 -4.09 11.85 -24.16
CA PHE A 305 -4.91 12.21 -25.35
C PHE A 305 -6.18 12.97 -24.97
N THR A 306 -6.76 12.69 -23.82
CA THR A 306 -7.91 13.45 -23.29
C THR A 306 -7.48 14.90 -22.98
N PHE A 307 -6.32 15.12 -22.35
CA PHE A 307 -5.79 16.46 -22.11
C PHE A 307 -5.52 17.20 -23.44
N LEU A 308 -4.81 16.57 -24.37
CA LEU A 308 -4.44 17.17 -25.66
C LEU A 308 -5.66 17.58 -26.48
N LYS A 309 -6.69 16.75 -26.54
CA LYS A 309 -7.93 17.06 -27.23
C LYS A 309 -8.66 18.25 -26.60
N VAL A 310 -8.76 18.28 -25.27
CA VAL A 310 -9.54 19.32 -24.55
C VAL A 310 -8.78 20.66 -24.55
N ILE A 311 -7.47 20.65 -24.30
CA ILE A 311 -6.67 21.88 -24.13
C ILE A 311 -6.18 22.44 -25.46
N ASN A 312 -5.70 21.56 -26.34
CA ASN A 312 -5.02 21.97 -27.58
C ASN A 312 -5.84 21.71 -28.84
N GLY A 313 -7.00 21.03 -28.73
CA GLY A 313 -7.82 20.70 -29.89
C GLY A 313 -7.18 19.69 -30.86
N VAL A 314 -6.17 18.93 -30.37
CA VAL A 314 -5.43 17.97 -31.22
C VAL A 314 -6.38 16.88 -31.72
N ASN A 315 -6.29 16.55 -33.01
CA ASN A 315 -6.92 15.32 -33.51
C ASN A 315 -6.20 14.11 -32.95
N ILE A 316 -6.90 13.30 -32.16
CA ILE A 316 -6.35 12.12 -31.50
C ILE A 316 -6.67 10.81 -32.23
N GLY A 317 -7.28 10.85 -33.42
CA GLY A 317 -7.67 9.67 -34.19
C GLY A 317 -8.50 8.69 -33.38
N GLY A 318 -8.12 7.41 -33.43
CA GLY A 318 -8.72 6.32 -32.63
C GLY A 318 -8.14 6.14 -31.23
N SER A 319 -7.33 7.11 -30.73
CA SER A 319 -6.75 7.02 -29.39
C SER A 319 -7.80 7.07 -28.29
N LEU A 320 -7.44 6.61 -27.09
CA LEU A 320 -8.34 6.64 -25.94
C LEU A 320 -8.80 8.08 -25.64
N PHE A 321 -10.10 8.24 -25.49
CA PHE A 321 -10.73 9.48 -25.03
C PHE A 321 -11.67 9.19 -23.87
N ASP A 322 -11.44 9.86 -22.75
CA ASP A 322 -12.24 9.70 -21.55
C ASP A 322 -13.21 10.89 -21.43
N GLU A 323 -14.48 10.67 -21.81
CA GLU A 323 -15.53 11.69 -21.81
C GLU A 323 -15.79 12.26 -20.40
N GLU A 324 -15.74 11.43 -19.35
CA GLU A 324 -15.93 11.89 -17.97
C GLU A 324 -14.70 12.68 -17.48
N GLY A 325 -13.51 12.18 -17.80
CA GLY A 325 -12.27 12.89 -17.52
C GLY A 325 -12.16 14.23 -18.25
N ALA A 326 -12.63 14.31 -19.49
CA ALA A 326 -12.61 15.53 -20.30
C ALA A 326 -13.33 16.72 -19.62
N LYS A 327 -14.41 16.45 -18.87
CA LYS A 327 -15.21 17.48 -18.17
C LYS A 327 -14.41 18.23 -17.10
N ILE A 328 -13.35 17.62 -16.59
CA ILE A 328 -12.56 18.16 -15.47
C ILE A 328 -11.13 18.56 -15.85
N VAL A 329 -10.70 18.26 -17.07
CA VAL A 329 -9.32 18.62 -17.53
C VAL A 329 -9.06 20.11 -17.39
N GLN A 330 -10.03 20.95 -17.76
CA GLN A 330 -9.90 22.40 -17.65
C GLN A 330 -9.68 22.84 -16.19
N GLU A 331 -10.47 22.29 -15.24
CA GLU A 331 -10.31 22.54 -13.80
C GLU A 331 -8.92 22.12 -13.30
N ILE A 332 -8.42 20.97 -13.77
CA ILE A 332 -7.07 20.49 -13.43
C ILE A 332 -6.01 21.48 -13.90
N MET A 333 -6.11 21.98 -15.14
CA MET A 333 -5.15 22.93 -15.69
C MET A 333 -5.19 24.29 -14.99
N GLU A 334 -6.38 24.77 -14.62
CA GLU A 334 -6.56 25.99 -13.84
C GLU A 334 -5.94 25.84 -12.44
N LYS A 335 -6.18 24.73 -11.75
CA LYS A 335 -5.57 24.42 -10.47
C LYS A 335 -4.04 24.33 -10.58
N ALA A 336 -3.52 23.68 -11.62
CA ALA A 336 -2.09 23.60 -11.86
C ALA A 336 -1.46 25.00 -12.01
N LYS A 337 -2.12 25.89 -12.77
CA LYS A 337 -1.69 27.29 -12.93
C LYS A 337 -1.75 28.06 -11.61
N GLU A 338 -2.83 27.91 -10.83
CA GLU A 338 -2.98 28.53 -9.52
C GLU A 338 -1.85 28.11 -8.56
N LYS A 339 -1.51 26.82 -8.57
CA LYS A 339 -0.46 26.23 -7.73
C LYS A 339 0.95 26.39 -8.30
N SER A 340 1.10 26.98 -9.48
CA SER A 340 2.36 27.12 -10.19
C SER A 340 3.05 25.77 -10.50
N VAL A 341 2.26 24.74 -10.79
CA VAL A 341 2.74 23.43 -11.18
C VAL A 341 2.93 23.36 -12.70
N GLU A 342 4.14 22.99 -13.13
CA GLU A 342 4.46 22.77 -14.56
C GLU A 342 3.84 21.43 -15.01
N ILE A 343 2.84 21.47 -15.90
CA ILE A 343 2.26 20.27 -16.52
C ILE A 343 2.98 19.98 -17.84
N ILE A 344 3.50 18.77 -17.98
CA ILE A 344 4.25 18.31 -19.15
C ILE A 344 3.39 17.26 -19.85
N LEU A 345 2.93 17.60 -21.06
CA LEU A 345 2.15 16.73 -21.94
C LEU A 345 3.03 16.24 -23.09
N PRO A 346 2.77 15.07 -23.67
CA PRO A 346 3.48 14.61 -24.86
C PRO A 346 3.17 15.53 -26.06
N CYS A 347 4.20 15.84 -26.86
CA CYS A 347 4.10 16.67 -28.05
C CYS A 347 4.26 15.90 -29.36
N ASP A 348 4.63 14.63 -29.27
CA ASP A 348 4.72 13.71 -30.40
C ASP A 348 4.40 12.27 -29.92
N PHE A 349 4.05 11.41 -30.85
CA PHE A 349 3.42 10.12 -30.56
C PHE A 349 3.94 9.04 -31.49
N VAL A 350 4.03 7.79 -30.98
CA VAL A 350 4.12 6.57 -31.76
C VAL A 350 2.70 6.02 -31.90
N VAL A 351 2.22 5.94 -33.13
CA VAL A 351 0.82 5.57 -33.43
C VAL A 351 0.76 4.28 -34.24
N SER A 352 -0.30 3.52 -34.08
CA SER A 352 -0.53 2.28 -34.83
C SER A 352 -1.97 2.23 -35.37
N SER A 353 -2.12 1.57 -36.52
CA SER A 353 -3.45 1.30 -37.13
C SER A 353 -4.23 0.22 -36.38
N LYS A 354 -3.60 -0.48 -35.41
CA LYS A 354 -4.22 -1.52 -34.57
C LYS A 354 -3.63 -1.49 -33.17
N PHE A 355 -4.40 -1.96 -32.20
CA PHE A 355 -3.88 -2.30 -30.89
C PHE A 355 -3.17 -3.67 -30.96
N GLY A 356 -1.86 -3.64 -31.27
CA GLY A 356 -1.05 -4.82 -31.49
C GLY A 356 0.24 -4.47 -32.22
N GLU A 357 1.20 -5.40 -32.26
CA GLU A 357 2.49 -5.22 -32.95
C GLU A 357 2.40 -5.48 -34.47
N ASP A 358 1.27 -5.98 -34.96
CA ASP A 358 1.01 -6.27 -36.37
C ASP A 358 0.31 -5.12 -37.12
N GLY A 359 0.16 -3.95 -36.48
CA GLY A 359 -0.36 -2.74 -37.08
C GLY A 359 0.70 -1.97 -37.89
N GLU A 360 0.26 -1.08 -38.80
CA GLU A 360 1.12 -0.07 -39.41
C GLU A 360 1.52 0.95 -38.35
N ILE A 361 2.83 1.14 -38.11
CA ILE A 361 3.36 2.06 -37.11
C ILE A 361 3.87 3.32 -37.78
N LYS A 362 3.50 4.49 -37.23
CA LYS A 362 3.94 5.83 -37.68
C LYS A 362 4.28 6.72 -36.52
N ASN A 363 5.00 7.80 -36.81
CA ASN A 363 5.11 8.94 -35.88
C ASN A 363 4.08 10.01 -36.25
N ALA A 364 3.52 10.64 -35.23
CA ALA A 364 2.65 11.79 -35.35
C ALA A 364 3.06 12.85 -34.31
N ASP A 365 2.61 14.08 -34.47
CA ASP A 365 2.86 15.15 -33.51
C ASP A 365 1.61 16.00 -33.29
N MET A 366 1.74 17.03 -32.44
CA MET A 366 0.61 17.91 -32.13
C MET A 366 0.13 18.75 -33.30
N GLU A 367 1.01 19.05 -34.26
CA GLU A 367 0.69 19.90 -35.41
C GLU A 367 -0.12 19.10 -36.45
N SER A 368 0.33 17.91 -36.79
CA SER A 368 -0.35 17.00 -37.72
C SER A 368 -1.55 16.30 -37.10
N GLY A 369 -1.57 16.13 -35.79
CA GLY A 369 -2.50 15.26 -35.09
C GLY A 369 -2.28 13.77 -35.42
N ILE A 370 -3.09 12.91 -34.80
CA ILE A 370 -3.11 11.48 -35.09
C ILE A 370 -4.11 11.22 -36.22
N PRO A 371 -3.68 10.59 -37.33
CA PRO A 371 -4.57 10.33 -38.47
C PRO A 371 -5.76 9.42 -38.13
N ASP A 372 -6.84 9.56 -38.84
CA ASP A 372 -7.99 8.66 -38.74
C ASP A 372 -7.55 7.20 -38.99
N GLY A 373 -8.09 6.29 -38.25
CA GLY A 373 -7.71 4.89 -38.30
C GLY A 373 -6.43 4.51 -37.56
N PHE A 374 -5.72 5.49 -36.97
CA PHE A 374 -4.57 5.27 -36.11
C PHE A 374 -4.88 5.66 -34.65
N MET A 375 -4.19 5.05 -33.71
CA MET A 375 -4.26 5.35 -32.29
C MET A 375 -2.85 5.52 -31.68
N GLY A 376 -2.71 6.43 -30.74
CA GLY A 376 -1.45 6.61 -30.01
C GLY A 376 -1.24 5.51 -28.99
N LEU A 377 -0.08 4.88 -29.03
CA LEU A 377 0.28 3.76 -28.14
C LEU A 377 1.55 4.04 -27.30
N ASP A 378 2.36 5.04 -27.69
CA ASP A 378 3.47 5.53 -26.89
C ASP A 378 3.73 7.01 -27.19
N CYS A 379 4.52 7.69 -26.37
CA CYS A 379 5.03 9.02 -26.68
C CYS A 379 6.24 8.94 -27.62
N GLY A 380 6.42 10.01 -28.43
CA GLY A 380 7.50 10.09 -29.39
C GLY A 380 8.83 10.60 -28.81
N PRO A 381 9.88 10.69 -29.66
CA PRO A 381 11.23 11.08 -29.21
C PRO A 381 11.32 12.45 -28.55
N LYS A 382 10.61 13.47 -29.05
CA LYS A 382 10.61 14.82 -28.46
C LYS A 382 9.98 14.82 -27.07
N SER A 383 8.91 14.04 -26.88
CA SER A 383 8.25 13.87 -25.58
C SER A 383 9.16 13.15 -24.60
N ILE A 384 9.89 12.13 -25.06
CA ILE A 384 10.90 11.41 -24.25
C ILE A 384 11.99 12.39 -23.78
N GLU A 385 12.48 13.28 -24.65
CA GLU A 385 13.48 14.29 -24.30
C GLU A 385 12.94 15.31 -23.27
N ALA A 386 11.69 15.78 -23.45
CA ALA A 386 11.04 16.65 -22.48
C ALA A 386 10.86 16.00 -21.11
N ASN A 387 10.46 14.73 -21.08
CA ASN A 387 10.35 13.96 -19.85
C ASN A 387 11.72 13.78 -19.16
N ALA A 388 12.77 13.49 -19.92
CA ALA A 388 14.14 13.39 -19.40
C ALA A 388 14.61 14.72 -18.78
N ALA A 389 14.30 15.86 -19.43
CA ALA A 389 14.62 17.17 -18.90
C ALA A 389 13.90 17.48 -17.57
N ALA A 390 12.66 17.03 -17.40
CA ALA A 390 11.92 17.17 -16.14
C ALA A 390 12.53 16.29 -15.03
N VAL A 391 12.87 15.04 -15.34
CA VAL A 391 13.55 14.12 -14.40
C VAL A 391 14.89 14.72 -13.94
N ALA A 392 15.67 15.31 -14.85
CA ALA A 392 16.97 15.92 -14.52
C ALA A 392 16.87 17.10 -13.53
N LYS A 393 15.75 17.83 -13.51
CA LYS A 393 15.49 18.91 -12.54
C LYS A 393 15.03 18.41 -11.17
N ALA A 394 14.44 17.21 -11.08
CA ALA A 394 13.80 16.70 -9.88
C ALA A 394 14.81 16.37 -8.77
N LYS A 395 14.37 16.53 -7.52
CA LYS A 395 15.04 16.01 -6.32
C LYS A 395 14.24 14.88 -5.66
N THR A 396 12.96 14.84 -5.94
CA THR A 396 12.05 13.77 -5.49
C THR A 396 11.13 13.43 -6.66
N ILE A 397 10.86 12.14 -6.86
CA ILE A 397 10.03 11.61 -7.95
C ILE A 397 9.00 10.67 -7.37
N ILE A 398 7.73 10.88 -7.74
CA ILE A 398 6.64 9.91 -7.57
C ILE A 398 6.19 9.46 -8.95
N TRP A 399 6.13 8.16 -9.20
CA TRP A 399 5.70 7.65 -10.49
C TRP A 399 4.56 6.63 -10.35
N ASN A 400 3.45 6.88 -11.02
CA ASN A 400 2.27 6.00 -11.06
C ASN A 400 1.66 5.91 -12.46
N GLY A 401 1.93 4.84 -13.18
CA GLY A 401 1.39 4.51 -14.51
C GLY A 401 2.40 4.71 -15.65
N PRO A 402 2.38 3.81 -16.65
CA PRO A 402 3.30 3.82 -17.78
C PRO A 402 2.98 4.96 -18.77
N MET A 403 3.97 5.29 -19.62
CA MET A 403 3.85 6.33 -20.65
C MET A 403 3.29 5.81 -21.97
N GLY A 404 3.40 4.50 -22.21
CA GLY A 404 2.91 3.80 -23.40
C GLY A 404 2.53 2.38 -23.07
N VAL A 405 2.19 1.58 -24.09
CA VAL A 405 1.84 0.16 -23.98
C VAL A 405 3.13 -0.64 -23.89
N PHE A 406 3.82 -0.50 -22.76
CA PHE A 406 5.16 -1.03 -22.54
C PHE A 406 5.27 -2.58 -22.62
N GLU A 407 4.15 -3.27 -22.58
CA GLU A 407 4.08 -4.73 -22.78
C GLU A 407 4.49 -5.13 -24.19
N MET A 408 4.30 -4.25 -25.17
CA MET A 408 4.64 -4.40 -26.58
C MET A 408 5.97 -3.72 -26.89
N ALA A 409 6.90 -4.44 -27.53
CA ALA A 409 8.25 -3.94 -27.78
C ALA A 409 8.27 -2.68 -28.66
N SER A 410 7.31 -2.53 -29.57
CA SER A 410 7.17 -1.37 -30.45
C SER A 410 6.70 -0.09 -29.73
N PHE A 411 6.15 -0.21 -28.52
CA PHE A 411 5.53 0.90 -27.78
C PHE A 411 6.03 1.01 -26.32
N GLU A 412 7.23 0.47 -26.07
CA GLU A 412 7.84 0.52 -24.72
C GLU A 412 8.82 1.68 -24.53
N ALA A 413 9.25 2.33 -25.63
CA ALA A 413 10.36 3.27 -25.61
C ALA A 413 10.15 4.42 -24.61
N GLY A 414 8.95 5.00 -24.56
CA GLY A 414 8.60 6.06 -23.62
C GLY A 414 8.73 5.64 -22.16
N THR A 415 8.17 4.50 -21.80
CA THR A 415 8.24 3.97 -20.43
C THR A 415 9.64 3.54 -20.06
N LYS A 416 10.33 2.82 -20.97
CA LYS A 416 11.67 2.29 -20.72
C LYS A 416 12.71 3.40 -20.54
N THR A 417 12.75 4.35 -21.46
CA THR A 417 13.71 5.46 -21.39
C THR A 417 13.46 6.33 -20.16
N LEU A 418 12.19 6.58 -19.81
CA LEU A 418 11.85 7.30 -18.58
C LEU A 418 12.34 6.54 -17.34
N MET A 419 12.19 5.21 -17.31
CA MET A 419 12.70 4.36 -16.23
C MET A 419 14.23 4.46 -16.13
N ASP A 420 14.94 4.40 -17.25
CA ASP A 420 16.40 4.52 -17.27
C ASP A 420 16.84 5.88 -16.71
N ASN A 421 16.15 6.97 -17.08
CA ASN A 421 16.43 8.32 -16.55
C ASN A 421 16.15 8.43 -15.04
N VAL A 422 15.07 7.81 -14.54
CA VAL A 422 14.75 7.78 -13.10
C VAL A 422 15.80 6.98 -12.32
N VAL A 423 16.28 5.87 -12.86
CA VAL A 423 17.38 5.09 -12.27
C VAL A 423 18.67 5.92 -12.20
N GLU A 424 19.03 6.60 -13.27
CA GLU A 424 20.23 7.49 -13.26
C GLU A 424 20.08 8.64 -12.26
N ALA A 425 18.91 9.27 -12.19
CA ALA A 425 18.64 10.32 -11.21
C ALA A 425 18.75 9.77 -9.77
N THR A 426 18.28 8.54 -9.54
CA THR A 426 18.36 7.88 -8.22
C THR A 426 19.81 7.63 -7.80
N LYS A 427 20.68 7.21 -8.71
CA LYS A 427 22.14 7.11 -8.45
C LYS A 427 22.71 8.47 -8.03
N GLY A 428 22.19 9.58 -8.58
CA GLY A 428 22.49 10.95 -8.20
C GLY A 428 21.83 11.45 -6.90
N LYS A 429 21.29 10.56 -6.07
CA LYS A 429 20.60 10.81 -4.78
C LYS A 429 19.22 11.46 -4.89
N VAL A 430 18.56 11.39 -6.02
CA VAL A 430 17.14 11.72 -6.14
C VAL A 430 16.33 10.61 -5.46
N VAL A 431 15.37 10.99 -4.64
CA VAL A 431 14.44 10.04 -4.03
C VAL A 431 13.38 9.66 -5.06
N SER A 432 13.28 8.40 -5.43
CA SER A 432 12.32 7.91 -6.42
C SER A 432 11.42 6.82 -5.81
N VAL A 433 10.11 7.09 -5.79
CA VAL A 433 9.09 6.15 -5.29
C VAL A 433 8.17 5.78 -6.44
N ILE A 434 8.17 4.50 -6.75
CA ILE A 434 7.33 3.91 -7.80
C ILE A 434 6.10 3.30 -7.14
N GLY A 435 4.90 3.70 -7.59
CA GLY A 435 3.64 3.16 -7.12
C GLY A 435 2.75 2.66 -8.25
N GLY A 436 1.80 1.77 -7.91
CA GLY A 436 0.87 1.19 -8.88
C GLY A 436 1.37 -0.09 -9.54
N GLY A 437 0.44 -1.01 -9.80
CA GLY A 437 0.75 -2.35 -10.31
C GLY A 437 1.46 -2.36 -11.66
N ASP A 438 0.99 -1.54 -12.60
CA ASP A 438 1.55 -1.50 -13.96
C ASP A 438 2.99 -0.95 -13.95
N THR A 439 3.26 0.10 -13.16
CA THR A 439 4.60 0.68 -13.04
C THR A 439 5.56 -0.28 -12.34
N ALA A 440 5.12 -0.98 -11.30
CA ALA A 440 5.90 -2.03 -10.65
C ALA A 440 6.19 -3.20 -11.62
N THR A 441 5.23 -3.55 -12.48
CA THR A 441 5.43 -4.54 -13.55
C THR A 441 6.49 -4.07 -14.56
N ALA A 442 6.48 -2.79 -14.93
CA ALA A 442 7.52 -2.21 -15.79
C ALA A 442 8.90 -2.25 -15.10
N CYS A 443 9.00 -1.89 -13.80
CA CYS A 443 10.24 -2.02 -13.03
C CYS A 443 10.78 -3.44 -13.09
N LYS A 444 9.92 -4.44 -12.90
CA LYS A 444 10.29 -5.84 -12.97
C LYS A 444 10.74 -6.27 -14.37
N LYS A 445 9.97 -5.87 -15.42
CA LYS A 445 10.31 -6.14 -16.82
C LYS A 445 11.72 -5.63 -17.17
N TYR A 446 12.09 -4.45 -16.65
CA TYR A 446 13.38 -3.82 -16.95
C TYR A 446 14.48 -4.09 -15.91
N GLY A 447 14.20 -4.89 -14.88
CA GLY A 447 15.16 -5.23 -13.81
C GLY A 447 15.67 -4.00 -13.06
N THR A 448 14.76 -3.13 -12.62
CA THR A 448 15.06 -1.84 -11.97
C THR A 448 14.47 -1.70 -10.56
N GLU A 449 13.83 -2.74 -10.03
CA GLU A 449 13.16 -2.72 -8.72
C GLU A 449 14.11 -2.34 -7.57
N ASP A 450 15.39 -2.76 -7.66
CA ASP A 450 16.47 -2.48 -6.70
C ASP A 450 17.31 -1.23 -7.06
N LYS A 451 17.00 -0.57 -8.18
CA LYS A 451 17.74 0.61 -8.68
C LYS A 451 17.02 1.92 -8.45
N VAL A 452 15.81 1.88 -7.95
CA VAL A 452 15.02 3.02 -7.47
C VAL A 452 15.04 3.04 -5.95
N THR A 453 14.70 4.19 -5.33
CA THR A 453 14.67 4.26 -3.86
C THR A 453 13.65 3.30 -3.29
N HIS A 454 12.46 3.22 -3.90
CA HIS A 454 11.42 2.28 -3.51
C HIS A 454 10.50 1.93 -4.67
N CYS A 455 10.31 0.64 -4.91
CA CYS A 455 9.26 0.12 -5.78
C CYS A 455 8.19 -0.51 -4.89
N SER A 456 7.05 0.17 -4.78
CA SER A 456 5.97 -0.25 -3.87
C SER A 456 5.29 -1.53 -4.35
N THR A 457 5.05 -2.42 -3.42
CA THR A 457 4.26 -3.63 -3.61
C THR A 457 2.78 -3.44 -3.26
N GLY A 458 2.41 -2.23 -2.81
CA GLY A 458 1.12 -1.93 -2.22
C GLY A 458 -0.06 -1.82 -3.19
N GLY A 459 0.19 -1.71 -4.50
CA GLY A 459 -0.88 -1.63 -5.50
C GLY A 459 -1.95 -0.56 -5.17
N GLY A 460 -3.17 -0.99 -4.83
CA GLY A 460 -4.27 -0.10 -4.47
C GLY A 460 -4.01 0.72 -3.21
N ALA A 461 -3.31 0.16 -2.21
CA ALA A 461 -2.96 0.90 -0.99
C ALA A 461 -2.02 2.08 -1.28
N SER A 462 -1.03 1.87 -2.15
CA SER A 462 -0.12 2.95 -2.59
C SER A 462 -0.88 4.06 -3.31
N LEU A 463 -1.83 3.70 -4.17
CA LEU A 463 -2.65 4.66 -4.89
C LEU A 463 -3.52 5.47 -3.92
N GLU A 464 -4.25 4.82 -3.02
CA GLU A 464 -5.11 5.50 -2.05
C GLU A 464 -4.31 6.40 -1.10
N LEU A 465 -3.09 6.00 -0.72
CA LEU A 465 -2.20 6.85 0.08
C LEU A 465 -1.78 8.11 -0.68
N LEU A 466 -1.42 7.99 -1.96
CA LEU A 466 -1.09 9.12 -2.83
C LEU A 466 -2.30 10.03 -3.10
N GLU A 467 -3.51 9.48 -3.10
CA GLU A 467 -4.77 10.22 -3.16
C GLU A 467 -5.07 11.02 -1.87
N GLY A 468 -4.23 10.87 -0.84
CA GLY A 468 -4.40 11.54 0.46
C GLY A 468 -5.45 10.89 1.36
N LYS A 469 -5.81 9.63 1.08
CA LYS A 469 -6.74 8.87 1.92
C LYS A 469 -6.02 8.25 3.11
N ASP A 470 -6.69 8.24 4.24
CA ASP A 470 -6.27 7.43 5.38
C ASP A 470 -6.41 5.94 5.02
N LEU A 471 -5.34 5.19 5.26
CA LEU A 471 -5.38 3.73 5.12
C LEU A 471 -5.81 3.12 6.47
N PRO A 472 -6.96 2.43 6.55
CA PRO A 472 -7.47 1.89 7.81
C PRO A 472 -6.45 1.02 8.57
N GLY A 473 -5.76 0.12 7.84
CA GLY A 473 -4.75 -0.76 8.42
C GLY A 473 -3.48 -0.03 8.92
N VAL A 474 -3.17 1.15 8.37
CA VAL A 474 -2.08 2.02 8.88
C VAL A 474 -2.58 2.83 10.07
N LYS A 475 -3.78 3.41 9.97
CA LYS A 475 -4.38 4.22 11.04
C LYS A 475 -4.58 3.41 12.33
N ALA A 476 -4.81 2.11 12.21
CA ALA A 476 -4.98 1.20 13.34
C ALA A 476 -3.68 0.96 14.13
N LEU A 477 -2.50 1.22 13.56
CA LEU A 477 -1.21 1.03 14.24
C LEU A 477 -0.91 2.16 15.22
N ASP A 478 -0.18 1.82 16.28
CA ASP A 478 0.31 2.78 17.26
C ASP A 478 1.34 3.73 16.63
N GLU A 479 1.38 4.96 17.13
CA GLU A 479 2.37 5.95 16.71
C GLU A 479 3.76 5.62 17.29
N ALA A 480 4.83 6.04 16.57
CA ALA A 480 6.22 5.81 16.98
C ALA A 480 6.65 6.71 18.16
#